data_522883ce3beb1b4e5884775a3fb4149d
#
_entry.id   522883ce3beb1b4e5884775a3fb4149d
#
_cell.length_a   1.000
_cell.length_b   1.000
_cell.length_c   1.000
_cell.angle_alpha   90.00
_cell.angle_beta   90.00
_cell.angle_gamma   90.00
#
_symmetry.space_group_name_H-M   'P 1'
#
loop_
_entity.id
_entity.type
_entity.pdbx_description
1 polymer ?
#
loop_
_entity_poly.entity_id
_entity_poly.type
_entity_poly.pdbx_seq_one_letter_code
_entity_poly.pdbx_strand_id
1 'polypeptide(L)'
;MIPERDIDKDPILEAQHLGIDFGGLTAVDDFNMAIGRTEIAGLIGPNGAGKTTVFNLLTKVYQPTRGTVLLDGVDTHNMNTVQVNRAGIARTFQNIRLFSNLSVEDNVKIGLHNQVGCGMWQSIFRLPGYWKSEKQAHERALELLSIFDMQDLANAKAGSLPYGAQRRLEIVRALATNPSLLLLDEPAAGMNPSETSELMDNIVKIRDTFQIAILLIEHDMNLVMGICEGICVLNFGQVIAKGTPQEIQNNPEVIKAYLGTGRSE
;
A
#
# COMPACT_ATOMS: atom_id res chain seq x y z
N MET A 1 -15.84 -1.43 15.68
CA MET A 1 -15.44 -2.84 15.54
C MET A 1 -16.01 -3.29 14.21
N ILE A 2 -15.21 -3.77 13.30
CA ILE A 2 -15.72 -4.35 12.03
C ILE A 2 -16.35 -5.68 12.42
N PRO A 3 -17.63 -5.94 12.09
CA PRO A 3 -18.31 -7.12 12.61
C PRO A 3 -17.71 -8.42 12.07
N GLU A 4 -17.53 -9.38 12.98
CA GLU A 4 -17.38 -10.82 12.73
C GLU A 4 -16.35 -11.30 11.69
N ARG A 5 -15.20 -10.66 11.60
CA ARG A 5 -14.07 -11.19 10.83
C ARG A 5 -13.06 -11.81 11.77
N ASP A 6 -12.33 -12.82 11.29
CA ASP A 6 -11.19 -13.41 12.01
C ASP A 6 -10.02 -12.43 12.29
N ILE A 7 -10.20 -11.14 11.95
CA ILE A 7 -9.29 -10.05 12.22
C ILE A 7 -8.90 -9.95 13.69
N ASP A 8 -9.88 -10.12 14.59
CA ASP A 8 -9.68 -10.01 16.05
C ASP A 8 -8.80 -11.14 16.62
N LYS A 9 -8.58 -12.23 15.85
CA LYS A 9 -7.84 -13.39 16.33
C LYS A 9 -6.38 -13.43 15.89
N ASP A 10 -6.06 -12.88 14.68
CA ASP A 10 -4.71 -12.93 14.12
C ASP A 10 -4.53 -11.87 13.03
N PRO A 11 -4.55 -10.57 13.36
CA PRO A 11 -4.36 -9.50 12.40
C PRO A 11 -2.92 -9.45 11.87
N ILE A 12 -2.75 -9.11 10.59
CA ILE A 12 -1.41 -8.83 10.04
C ILE A 12 -0.87 -7.48 10.51
N LEU A 13 -1.75 -6.50 10.70
CA LEU A 13 -1.40 -5.17 11.20
C LEU A 13 -2.35 -4.75 12.30
N GLU A 14 -1.81 -4.21 13.40
CA GLU A 14 -2.56 -3.48 14.42
C GLU A 14 -1.91 -2.12 14.68
N ALA A 15 -2.69 -1.06 14.58
CA ALA A 15 -2.35 0.26 15.09
C ALA A 15 -3.14 0.48 16.38
N GLN A 16 -2.46 0.72 17.48
CA GLN A 16 -3.06 0.85 18.81
C GLN A 16 -2.74 2.24 19.38
N HIS A 17 -3.78 3.06 19.62
CA HIS A 17 -3.69 4.42 20.18
C HIS A 17 -2.65 5.30 19.49
N LEU A 18 -2.53 5.15 18.14
CA LEU A 18 -1.48 5.79 17.36
C LEU A 18 -1.75 7.29 17.25
N GLY A 19 -0.75 8.11 17.56
CA GLY A 19 -0.83 9.55 17.46
C GLY A 19 0.49 10.21 17.10
N ILE A 20 0.40 11.40 16.50
CA ILE A 20 1.56 12.22 16.16
C ILE A 20 1.25 13.70 16.29
N ASP A 21 2.19 14.42 16.93
CA ASP A 21 2.13 15.87 17.11
C ASP A 21 3.28 16.54 16.34
N PHE A 22 2.97 17.59 15.60
CA PHE A 22 3.93 18.44 14.88
C PHE A 22 3.88 19.87 15.44
N GLY A 23 4.89 20.29 16.22
CA GLY A 23 5.01 21.67 16.69
C GLY A 23 3.75 22.21 17.38
N GLY A 24 3.05 21.36 18.15
CA GLY A 24 1.81 21.75 18.87
C GLY A 24 0.51 21.47 18.10
N LEU A 25 0.58 21.02 16.85
CA LEU A 25 -0.56 20.54 16.09
C LEU A 25 -0.63 19.01 16.13
N THR A 26 -1.71 18.46 16.67
CA THR A 26 -1.99 17.01 16.60
C THR A 26 -2.54 16.66 15.22
N ALA A 27 -1.77 15.93 14.42
CA ALA A 27 -2.16 15.53 13.07
C ALA A 27 -2.92 14.20 13.02
N VAL A 28 -2.65 13.31 13.97
CA VAL A 28 -3.40 12.06 14.19
C VAL A 28 -3.52 11.86 15.69
N ASP A 29 -4.71 11.55 16.15
CA ASP A 29 -5.02 11.36 17.55
C ASP A 29 -5.83 10.10 17.80
N ASP A 30 -5.31 9.24 18.67
CA ASP A 30 -5.93 7.97 19.09
C ASP A 30 -6.41 7.08 17.91
N PHE A 31 -5.58 6.97 16.86
CA PHE A 31 -5.91 6.13 15.72
C PHE A 31 -5.73 4.65 16.09
N ASN A 32 -6.82 3.90 15.90
CA ASN A 32 -6.86 2.47 16.16
C ASN A 32 -7.35 1.76 14.90
N MET A 33 -6.64 0.74 14.41
CA MET A 33 -7.04 -0.06 13.25
C MET A 33 -6.39 -1.44 13.31
N ALA A 34 -7.16 -2.47 12.95
CA ALA A 34 -6.62 -3.81 12.71
C ALA A 34 -6.97 -4.24 11.27
N ILE A 35 -6.06 -4.97 10.62
CA ILE A 35 -6.22 -5.49 9.25
C ILE A 35 -5.96 -6.98 9.27
N GLY A 36 -6.88 -7.77 8.70
CA GLY A 36 -6.76 -9.21 8.55
C GLY A 36 -5.71 -9.60 7.49
N ARG A 37 -5.23 -10.85 7.53
CA ARG A 37 -4.11 -11.33 6.70
C ARG A 37 -4.35 -11.28 5.20
N THR A 38 -5.59 -11.38 4.74
CA THR A 38 -5.97 -11.32 3.32
C THR A 38 -7.08 -10.32 3.08
N GLU A 39 -7.18 -9.31 3.93
CA GLU A 39 -8.20 -8.28 3.85
C GLU A 39 -7.81 -7.17 2.88
N ILE A 40 -8.77 -6.68 2.10
CA ILE A 40 -8.66 -5.38 1.43
C ILE A 40 -9.37 -4.36 2.31
N ALA A 41 -8.59 -3.53 3.00
CA ALA A 41 -9.09 -2.48 3.88
C ALA A 41 -8.95 -1.10 3.22
N GLY A 42 -9.92 -0.22 3.48
CA GLY A 42 -9.91 1.17 3.02
C GLY A 42 -9.67 2.15 4.17
N LEU A 43 -8.81 3.15 3.96
CA LEU A 43 -8.67 4.33 4.80
C LEU A 43 -9.12 5.55 4.02
N ILE A 44 -10.30 6.07 4.33
CA ILE A 44 -10.91 7.18 3.63
C ILE A 44 -11.10 8.40 4.53
N GLY A 45 -11.47 9.52 3.94
CA GLY A 45 -11.74 10.77 4.65
C GLY A 45 -11.48 11.99 3.78
N PRO A 46 -11.94 13.18 4.18
CA PRO A 46 -11.71 14.42 3.46
C PRO A 46 -10.23 14.75 3.25
N ASN A 47 -9.94 15.72 2.37
CA ASN A 47 -8.58 16.23 2.22
C ASN A 47 -8.12 16.86 3.56
N GLY A 48 -6.88 16.57 3.93
CA GLY A 48 -6.34 17.02 5.23
C GLY A 48 -6.80 16.20 6.44
N ALA A 49 -7.57 15.12 6.26
CA ALA A 49 -8.02 14.28 7.38
C ALA A 49 -6.90 13.55 8.13
N GLY A 50 -5.66 13.47 7.57
CA GLY A 50 -4.53 12.79 8.19
C GLY A 50 -4.19 11.42 7.58
N LYS A 51 -4.85 11.00 6.49
CA LYS A 51 -4.65 9.67 5.86
C LYS A 51 -3.19 9.38 5.50
N THR A 52 -2.55 10.29 4.77
CA THR A 52 -1.12 10.17 4.40
C THR A 52 -0.20 10.16 5.64
N THR A 53 -0.58 10.90 6.69
CA THR A 53 0.14 10.88 7.97
C THR A 53 0.06 9.50 8.62
N VAL A 54 -1.10 8.85 8.61
CA VAL A 54 -1.26 7.45 9.07
C VAL A 54 -0.34 6.53 8.26
N PHE A 55 -0.35 6.60 6.93
CA PHE A 55 0.57 5.79 6.10
C PHE A 55 2.05 6.04 6.44
N ASN A 56 2.42 7.29 6.70
CA ASN A 56 3.79 7.63 7.10
C ASN A 56 4.15 7.05 8.49
N LEU A 57 3.19 6.95 9.40
CA LEU A 57 3.36 6.30 10.70
C LEU A 57 3.51 4.78 10.54
N LEU A 58 2.64 4.12 9.76
CA LEU A 58 2.69 2.68 9.52
C LEU A 58 4.01 2.25 8.84
N THR A 59 4.55 3.09 7.96
CA THR A 59 5.79 2.82 7.21
C THR A 59 7.05 3.39 7.88
N LYS A 60 6.93 3.96 9.10
CA LYS A 60 8.05 4.56 9.85
C LYS A 60 8.80 5.68 9.10
N VAL A 61 8.12 6.37 8.18
CA VAL A 61 8.57 7.66 7.65
C VAL A 61 8.50 8.71 8.76
N TYR A 62 7.45 8.62 9.60
CA TYR A 62 7.34 9.35 10.85
C TYR A 62 7.31 8.38 12.02
N GLN A 63 7.97 8.75 13.12
CA GLN A 63 7.83 8.02 14.37
C GLN A 63 6.61 8.55 15.13
N PRO A 64 5.73 7.67 15.64
CA PRO A 64 4.60 8.11 16.45
C PRO A 64 5.09 8.75 17.76
N THR A 65 4.36 9.77 18.20
CA THR A 65 4.57 10.36 19.55
C THR A 65 3.83 9.56 20.63
N ARG A 66 2.79 8.84 20.23
CA ARG A 66 1.95 7.98 21.10
C ARG A 66 1.53 6.72 20.35
N GLY A 67 1.27 5.66 21.11
CA GLY A 67 0.77 4.40 20.61
C GLY A 67 1.83 3.53 19.94
N THR A 68 1.39 2.40 19.39
CA THR A 68 2.25 1.40 18.78
C THR A 68 1.66 0.84 17.50
N VAL A 69 2.51 0.29 16.64
CA VAL A 69 2.13 -0.46 15.45
C VAL A 69 2.74 -1.85 15.57
N LEU A 70 1.88 -2.86 15.57
CA LEU A 70 2.28 -4.26 15.53
C LEU A 70 2.13 -4.76 14.08
N LEU A 71 3.15 -5.43 13.58
CA LEU A 71 3.13 -6.14 12.31
C LEU A 71 3.39 -7.61 12.60
N ASP A 72 2.42 -8.47 12.26
CA ASP A 72 2.46 -9.90 12.58
C ASP A 72 2.77 -10.14 14.07
N GLY A 73 2.12 -9.37 14.95
CA GLY A 73 2.32 -9.39 16.40
C GLY A 73 3.64 -8.78 16.89
N VAL A 74 4.53 -8.34 15.98
CA VAL A 74 5.84 -7.75 16.34
C VAL A 74 5.75 -6.24 16.39
N ASP A 75 6.15 -5.64 17.53
CA ASP A 75 6.22 -4.18 17.69
C ASP A 75 7.27 -3.57 16.76
N THR A 76 6.82 -2.64 15.93
CA THR A 76 7.67 -1.92 14.97
C THR A 76 8.32 -0.66 15.55
N HIS A 77 8.19 -0.37 16.87
CA HIS A 77 8.61 0.89 17.48
C HIS A 77 10.08 1.24 17.18
N ASN A 78 10.97 0.28 17.27
CA ASN A 78 12.41 0.47 17.04
C ASN A 78 12.84 0.26 15.58
N MET A 79 11.90 0.03 14.66
CA MET A 79 12.20 -0.19 13.25
C MET A 79 12.28 1.13 12.48
N ASN A 80 13.18 1.18 11.50
CA ASN A 80 13.20 2.21 10.47
C ASN A 80 12.44 1.73 9.22
N THR A 81 12.25 2.61 8.22
CA THR A 81 11.55 2.32 6.96
C THR A 81 12.07 1.08 6.23
N VAL A 82 13.38 0.85 6.22
CA VAL A 82 13.99 -0.33 5.56
C VAL A 82 13.64 -1.61 6.31
N GLN A 83 13.69 -1.56 7.65
CA GLN A 83 13.38 -2.71 8.50
C GLN A 83 11.90 -3.09 8.42
N VAL A 84 11.00 -2.09 8.40
CA VAL A 84 9.55 -2.31 8.23
C VAL A 84 9.25 -2.89 6.84
N ASN A 85 9.93 -2.43 5.80
CA ASN A 85 9.78 -3.04 4.47
C ASN A 85 10.25 -4.50 4.45
N ARG A 86 11.41 -4.81 5.07
CA ARG A 86 11.90 -6.19 5.20
C ARG A 86 11.01 -7.07 6.07
N ALA A 87 10.32 -6.47 7.04
CA ALA A 87 9.34 -7.17 7.88
C ALA A 87 8.03 -7.46 7.15
N GLY A 88 7.80 -6.88 5.96
CA GLY A 88 6.68 -7.24 5.09
C GLY A 88 5.71 -6.12 4.73
N ILE A 89 5.99 -4.84 5.04
CA ILE A 89 5.17 -3.72 4.57
C ILE A 89 5.78 -3.12 3.31
N ALA A 90 5.06 -3.17 2.19
CA ALA A 90 5.40 -2.39 0.99
C ALA A 90 4.41 -1.26 0.79
N ARG A 91 4.85 -0.17 0.14
CA ARG A 91 4.02 1.01 -0.15
C ARG A 91 4.28 1.54 -1.54
N THR A 92 3.21 1.93 -2.25
CA THR A 92 3.27 2.86 -3.38
C THR A 92 3.17 4.30 -2.88
N PHE A 93 3.47 5.27 -3.73
CA PHE A 93 3.40 6.69 -3.36
C PHE A 93 2.39 7.40 -4.26
N GLN A 94 1.77 8.48 -3.76
CA GLN A 94 0.85 9.30 -4.52
C GLN A 94 1.49 9.83 -5.84
N ASN A 95 2.74 10.30 -5.77
CA ASN A 95 3.53 10.63 -6.94
C ASN A 95 4.37 9.42 -7.37
N ILE A 96 4.28 9.03 -8.64
CA ILE A 96 5.03 7.91 -9.21
C ILE A 96 6.54 8.08 -8.96
N ARG A 97 7.14 7.06 -8.33
CA ARG A 97 8.58 7.04 -8.01
C ARG A 97 9.30 5.92 -8.74
N LEU A 98 9.21 5.91 -10.06
CA LEU A 98 9.96 4.97 -10.89
C LEU A 98 11.34 5.50 -11.26
N PHE A 99 12.27 4.59 -11.51
CA PHE A 99 13.54 4.90 -12.18
C PHE A 99 13.28 5.04 -13.68
N SER A 100 12.89 6.23 -14.11
CA SER A 100 12.39 6.50 -15.46
C SER A 100 13.37 6.19 -16.59
N ASN A 101 14.67 6.24 -16.31
CA ASN A 101 15.72 5.92 -17.28
C ASN A 101 16.04 4.41 -17.36
N LEU A 102 15.55 3.61 -16.43
CA LEU A 102 15.73 2.16 -16.43
C LEU A 102 14.58 1.48 -17.18
N SER A 103 14.80 0.20 -17.55
CA SER A 103 13.75 -0.62 -18.14
C SER A 103 12.65 -0.94 -17.14
N VAL A 104 11.50 -1.38 -17.62
CA VAL A 104 10.39 -1.89 -16.83
C VAL A 104 10.88 -3.06 -15.96
N GLU A 105 11.59 -4.02 -16.56
CA GLU A 105 12.16 -5.16 -15.85
C GLU A 105 13.14 -4.74 -14.76
N ASP A 106 14.06 -3.81 -15.04
CA ASP A 106 15.04 -3.36 -14.05
C ASP A 106 14.37 -2.68 -12.85
N ASN A 107 13.28 -1.93 -13.07
CA ASN A 107 12.49 -1.38 -11.98
C ASN A 107 11.94 -2.49 -11.06
N VAL A 108 11.47 -3.60 -11.62
CA VAL A 108 10.98 -4.75 -10.82
C VAL A 108 12.14 -5.46 -10.11
N LYS A 109 13.27 -5.68 -10.80
CA LYS A 109 14.47 -6.32 -10.23
C LYS A 109 15.02 -5.57 -9.02
N ILE A 110 14.93 -4.23 -9.00
CA ILE A 110 15.30 -3.44 -7.82
C ILE A 110 14.46 -3.85 -6.60
N GLY A 111 13.15 -4.11 -6.77
CA GLY A 111 12.29 -4.62 -5.70
C GLY A 111 12.70 -6.02 -5.21
N LEU A 112 13.21 -6.88 -6.11
CA LEU A 112 13.66 -8.24 -5.78
C LEU A 112 14.99 -8.29 -5.02
N HIS A 113 15.72 -7.19 -4.89
CA HIS A 113 17.07 -7.17 -4.31
C HIS A 113 17.14 -7.73 -2.88
N ASN A 114 16.08 -7.61 -2.10
CA ASN A 114 16.03 -8.17 -0.75
C ASN A 114 15.84 -9.70 -0.73
N GLN A 115 15.40 -10.32 -1.83
CA GLN A 115 15.08 -11.74 -1.93
C GLN A 115 16.13 -12.53 -2.69
N VAL A 116 16.68 -11.94 -3.74
CA VAL A 116 17.69 -12.57 -4.60
C VAL A 116 19.07 -12.11 -4.12
N GLY A 117 19.58 -12.76 -3.07
CA GLY A 117 20.89 -12.46 -2.51
C GLY A 117 22.01 -13.01 -3.37
N CYS A 118 22.81 -12.13 -3.97
CA CYS A 118 24.12 -12.51 -4.50
C CYS A 118 25.21 -11.88 -3.60
N GLY A 119 26.18 -12.70 -3.15
CA GLY A 119 27.28 -12.19 -2.35
C GLY A 119 28.08 -11.13 -3.14
N MET A 120 28.54 -10.07 -2.45
CA MET A 120 29.24 -8.93 -3.07
C MET A 120 30.38 -9.39 -3.99
N TRP A 121 31.17 -10.37 -3.58
CA TRP A 121 32.25 -10.93 -4.37
C TRP A 121 31.76 -11.70 -5.61
N GLN A 122 30.62 -12.41 -5.49
CA GLN A 122 30.00 -13.10 -6.62
C GLN A 122 29.49 -12.13 -7.69
N SER A 123 28.96 -10.98 -7.25
CA SER A 123 28.49 -9.92 -8.14
C SER A 123 29.66 -9.21 -8.85
N ILE A 124 30.75 -8.87 -8.12
CA ILE A 124 31.93 -8.17 -8.69
C ILE A 124 32.63 -9.05 -9.73
N PHE A 125 32.84 -10.32 -9.43
CA PHE A 125 33.57 -11.25 -10.32
C PHE A 125 32.68 -12.02 -11.29
N ARG A 126 31.36 -11.75 -11.32
CA ARG A 126 30.35 -12.41 -12.17
C ARG A 126 30.48 -13.95 -12.14
N LEU A 127 30.65 -14.52 -10.96
CA LEU A 127 30.78 -15.95 -10.77
C LEU A 127 29.48 -16.69 -11.19
N PRO A 128 29.49 -18.03 -11.37
CA PRO A 128 28.31 -18.78 -11.82
C PRO A 128 27.04 -18.53 -10.98
N GLY A 129 27.20 -18.27 -9.68
CA GLY A 129 26.09 -17.90 -8.77
C GLY A 129 25.40 -16.59 -9.16
N TYR A 130 26.14 -15.62 -9.69
CA TYR A 130 25.58 -14.36 -10.20
C TYR A 130 24.62 -14.61 -11.37
N TRP A 131 25.03 -15.37 -12.36
CA TRP A 131 24.19 -15.65 -13.54
C TRP A 131 22.93 -16.43 -13.20
N LYS A 132 23.02 -17.36 -12.23
CA LYS A 132 21.85 -18.08 -11.72
C LYS A 132 20.87 -17.12 -11.02
N SER A 133 21.37 -16.24 -10.17
CA SER A 133 20.58 -15.22 -9.47
C SER A 133 19.93 -14.25 -10.45
N GLU A 134 20.67 -13.78 -11.47
CA GLU A 134 20.14 -12.87 -12.50
C GLU A 134 19.02 -13.52 -13.32
N LYS A 135 19.19 -14.81 -13.68
CA LYS A 135 18.15 -15.56 -14.39
C LYS A 135 16.88 -15.71 -13.54
N GLN A 136 17.04 -16.03 -12.26
CA GLN A 136 15.91 -16.13 -11.32
C GLN A 136 15.21 -14.77 -11.16
N ALA A 137 15.97 -13.67 -11.05
CA ALA A 137 15.40 -12.33 -10.96
C ALA A 137 14.65 -11.95 -12.25
N HIS A 138 15.17 -12.32 -13.42
CA HIS A 138 14.52 -12.11 -14.70
C HIS A 138 13.18 -12.88 -14.80
N GLU A 139 13.20 -14.19 -14.52
CA GLU A 139 11.99 -15.02 -14.56
C GLU A 139 10.92 -14.50 -13.59
N ARG A 140 11.32 -14.15 -12.36
CA ARG A 140 10.41 -13.60 -11.35
C ARG A 140 9.87 -12.22 -11.74
N ALA A 141 10.69 -11.36 -12.34
CA ALA A 141 10.25 -10.08 -12.82
C ALA A 141 9.18 -10.20 -13.92
N LEU A 142 9.38 -11.13 -14.88
CA LEU A 142 8.38 -11.39 -15.93
C LEU A 142 7.09 -11.96 -15.37
N GLU A 143 7.17 -12.88 -14.40
CA GLU A 143 6.00 -13.42 -13.70
C GLU A 143 5.19 -12.31 -13.02
N LEU A 144 5.85 -11.40 -12.30
CA LEU A 144 5.19 -10.28 -11.65
C LEU A 144 4.59 -9.30 -12.65
N LEU A 145 5.26 -9.02 -13.76
CA LEU A 145 4.76 -8.17 -14.83
C LEU A 145 3.51 -8.77 -15.53
N SER A 146 3.41 -10.10 -15.59
CA SER A 146 2.27 -10.77 -16.20
C SER A 146 0.95 -10.59 -15.45
N ILE A 147 0.98 -10.12 -14.19
CA ILE A 147 -0.23 -9.80 -13.42
C ILE A 147 -1.04 -8.70 -14.10
N PHE A 148 -0.33 -7.75 -14.72
CA PHE A 148 -0.87 -6.59 -15.40
C PHE A 148 -0.64 -6.64 -16.93
N ASP A 149 -0.38 -7.82 -17.49
CA ASP A 149 -0.10 -8.03 -18.92
C ASP A 149 1.02 -7.12 -19.46
N MET A 150 2.05 -6.86 -18.63
CA MET A 150 3.16 -5.94 -18.97
C MET A 150 4.47 -6.65 -19.34
N GLN A 151 4.50 -7.98 -19.47
CA GLN A 151 5.72 -8.75 -19.78
C GLN A 151 6.35 -8.35 -21.12
N ASP A 152 5.55 -8.00 -22.12
CA ASP A 152 6.03 -7.58 -23.44
C ASP A 152 6.69 -6.19 -23.41
N LEU A 153 6.44 -5.42 -22.34
CA LEU A 153 7.03 -4.10 -22.10
C LEU A 153 8.31 -4.17 -21.27
N ALA A 154 8.79 -5.37 -20.91
CA ALA A 154 9.93 -5.57 -20.00
C ALA A 154 11.18 -4.72 -20.39
N ASN A 155 11.47 -4.64 -21.68
CA ASN A 155 12.62 -3.90 -22.22
C ASN A 155 12.35 -2.41 -22.48
N ALA A 156 11.10 -1.96 -22.37
CA ALA A 156 10.76 -0.54 -22.56
C ALA A 156 11.30 0.32 -21.43
N LYS A 157 11.61 1.59 -21.69
CA LYS A 157 11.96 2.53 -20.62
C LYS A 157 10.72 2.84 -19.78
N ALA A 158 10.84 2.76 -18.46
CA ALA A 158 9.74 3.01 -17.54
C ALA A 158 9.13 4.42 -17.73
N GLY A 159 9.98 5.44 -17.98
CA GLY A 159 9.52 6.81 -18.21
C GLY A 159 8.79 7.04 -19.54
N SER A 160 8.84 6.10 -20.50
CA SER A 160 8.13 6.20 -21.78
C SER A 160 6.73 5.57 -21.73
N LEU A 161 6.38 4.91 -20.64
CA LEU A 161 5.06 4.30 -20.48
C LEU A 161 3.96 5.36 -20.28
N PRO A 162 2.73 5.09 -20.75
CA PRO A 162 1.55 5.86 -20.32
C PRO A 162 1.40 5.88 -18.80
N TYR A 163 0.78 6.92 -18.27
CA TYR A 163 0.65 7.14 -16.81
C TYR A 163 0.07 5.93 -16.07
N GLY A 164 -1.04 5.35 -16.56
CA GLY A 164 -1.66 4.16 -15.96
C GLY A 164 -0.73 2.94 -15.94
N ALA A 165 0.09 2.75 -16.99
CA ALA A 165 1.09 1.67 -17.00
C ALA A 165 2.25 1.93 -16.03
N GLN A 166 2.65 3.20 -15.84
CA GLN A 166 3.63 3.55 -14.81
C GLN A 166 3.10 3.25 -13.40
N ARG A 167 1.81 3.52 -13.12
CA ARG A 167 1.17 3.16 -11.85
C ARG A 167 1.17 1.65 -11.62
N ARG A 168 0.78 0.87 -12.63
CA ARG A 168 0.84 -0.60 -12.57
C ARG A 168 2.24 -1.11 -12.29
N LEU A 169 3.25 -0.54 -12.95
CA LEU A 169 4.66 -0.90 -12.70
C LEU A 169 5.10 -0.56 -11.26
N GLU A 170 4.63 0.54 -10.69
CA GLU A 170 4.92 0.89 -9.29
C GLU A 170 4.36 -0.16 -8.31
N ILE A 171 3.14 -0.66 -8.57
CA ILE A 171 2.54 -1.75 -7.78
C ILE A 171 3.36 -3.05 -7.96
N VAL A 172 3.71 -3.42 -9.19
CA VAL A 172 4.55 -4.60 -9.47
C VAL A 172 5.88 -4.52 -8.73
N ARG A 173 6.53 -3.35 -8.73
CA ARG A 173 7.78 -3.15 -8.00
C ARG A 173 7.60 -3.29 -6.48
N ALA A 174 6.49 -2.82 -5.93
CA ALA A 174 6.17 -3.01 -4.52
C ALA A 174 5.94 -4.50 -4.20
N LEU A 175 5.21 -5.23 -5.03
CA LEU A 175 5.02 -6.69 -4.91
C LEU A 175 6.34 -7.48 -5.00
N ALA A 176 7.30 -6.99 -5.77
CA ALA A 176 8.61 -7.61 -5.87
C ALA A 176 9.38 -7.67 -4.54
N THR A 177 9.02 -6.86 -3.54
CA THR A 177 9.58 -6.98 -2.18
C THR A 177 9.00 -8.13 -1.37
N ASN A 178 8.02 -8.88 -1.91
CA ASN A 178 7.27 -9.98 -1.27
C ASN A 178 6.60 -9.55 0.05
N PRO A 179 5.72 -8.53 0.01
CA PRO A 179 5.11 -8.03 1.22
C PRO A 179 4.03 -8.99 1.76
N SER A 180 3.76 -8.93 3.06
CA SER A 180 2.55 -9.47 3.70
C SER A 180 1.42 -8.42 3.76
N LEU A 181 1.78 -7.13 3.68
CA LEU A 181 0.86 -6.00 3.63
C LEU A 181 1.31 -4.99 2.58
N LEU A 182 0.43 -4.72 1.61
CA LEU A 182 0.64 -3.72 0.55
C LEU A 182 -0.19 -2.47 0.83
N LEU A 183 0.47 -1.32 0.96
CA LEU A 183 -0.17 -0.01 1.11
C LEU A 183 -0.24 0.69 -0.25
N LEU A 184 -1.45 1.01 -0.71
CA LEU A 184 -1.70 1.71 -1.96
C LEU A 184 -2.20 3.13 -1.68
N ASP A 185 -1.43 4.13 -2.14
CA ASP A 185 -1.71 5.55 -1.91
C ASP A 185 -2.30 6.16 -3.19
N GLU A 186 -3.63 6.32 -3.24
CA GLU A 186 -4.42 6.81 -4.37
C GLU A 186 -4.06 6.11 -5.69
N PRO A 187 -4.18 4.76 -5.76
CA PRO A 187 -3.71 4.00 -6.92
C PRO A 187 -4.48 4.30 -8.22
N ALA A 188 -5.73 4.75 -8.14
CA ALA A 188 -6.55 5.11 -9.31
C ALA A 188 -6.42 6.58 -9.74
N ALA A 189 -5.60 7.38 -9.06
CA ALA A 189 -5.46 8.81 -9.40
C ALA A 189 -5.06 9.02 -10.86
N GLY A 190 -5.87 9.80 -11.60
CA GLY A 190 -5.62 10.12 -13.01
C GLY A 190 -6.00 9.03 -14.01
N MET A 191 -6.64 7.96 -13.56
CA MET A 191 -7.17 6.89 -14.42
C MET A 191 -8.59 7.22 -14.91
N ASN A 192 -8.94 6.71 -16.09
CA ASN A 192 -10.31 6.74 -16.57
C ASN A 192 -11.13 5.59 -15.94
N PRO A 193 -12.49 5.60 -16.04
CA PRO A 193 -13.33 4.58 -15.40
C PRO A 193 -13.02 3.13 -15.82
N SER A 194 -12.61 2.90 -17.07
CA SER A 194 -12.23 1.56 -17.56
C SER A 194 -10.91 1.10 -16.92
N GLU A 195 -9.93 1.99 -16.84
CA GLU A 195 -8.65 1.71 -16.19
C GLU A 195 -8.82 1.47 -14.68
N THR A 196 -9.73 2.22 -14.03
CA THR A 196 -10.07 2.03 -12.61
C THR A 196 -10.70 0.65 -12.40
N SER A 197 -11.64 0.22 -13.26
CA SER A 197 -12.25 -1.12 -13.17
C SER A 197 -11.20 -2.23 -13.33
N GLU A 198 -10.32 -2.11 -14.33
CA GLU A 198 -9.21 -3.06 -14.51
C GLU A 198 -8.27 -3.11 -13.30
N LEU A 199 -7.99 -1.93 -12.70
CA LEU A 199 -7.17 -1.86 -11.50
C LEU A 199 -7.84 -2.56 -10.31
N MET A 200 -9.16 -2.39 -10.13
CA MET A 200 -9.93 -3.07 -9.08
C MET A 200 -9.79 -4.60 -9.20
N ASP A 201 -9.99 -5.15 -10.40
CA ASP A 201 -9.85 -6.58 -10.67
C ASP A 201 -8.42 -7.06 -10.36
N ASN A 202 -7.42 -6.27 -10.75
CA ASN A 202 -6.02 -6.59 -10.49
C ASN A 202 -5.68 -6.53 -8.99
N ILE A 203 -6.22 -5.59 -8.21
CA ILE A 203 -6.02 -5.52 -6.75
C ILE A 203 -6.58 -6.78 -6.07
N VAL A 204 -7.78 -7.20 -6.45
CA VAL A 204 -8.38 -8.45 -5.95
C VAL A 204 -7.54 -9.66 -6.34
N LYS A 205 -7.12 -9.75 -7.61
CA LYS A 205 -6.23 -10.82 -8.10
C LYS A 205 -4.90 -10.88 -7.34
N ILE A 206 -4.30 -9.72 -7.03
CA ILE A 206 -3.06 -9.64 -6.24
C ILE A 206 -3.30 -10.21 -4.84
N ARG A 207 -4.34 -9.75 -4.12
CA ARG A 207 -4.69 -10.25 -2.80
C ARG A 207 -4.83 -11.78 -2.81
N ASP A 208 -5.59 -12.31 -3.79
CA ASP A 208 -5.88 -13.75 -3.89
C ASP A 208 -4.66 -14.58 -4.30
N THR A 209 -3.83 -14.07 -5.23
CA THR A 209 -2.65 -14.79 -5.73
C THR A 209 -1.53 -14.83 -4.71
N PHE A 210 -1.27 -13.70 -4.03
CA PHE A 210 -0.16 -13.59 -3.08
C PHE A 210 -0.59 -13.84 -1.63
N GLN A 211 -1.90 -14.00 -1.36
CA GLN A 211 -2.45 -14.18 -0.01
C GLN A 211 -1.96 -13.09 0.95
N ILE A 212 -1.99 -11.83 0.51
CA ILE A 212 -1.54 -10.65 1.26
C ILE A 212 -2.71 -9.76 1.64
N ALA A 213 -2.52 -8.97 2.68
CA ALA A 213 -3.43 -7.87 2.99
C ALA A 213 -3.12 -6.64 2.12
N ILE A 214 -4.16 -5.85 1.86
CA ILE A 214 -4.02 -4.58 1.14
C ILE A 214 -4.73 -3.49 1.94
N LEU A 215 -4.02 -2.39 2.21
CA LEU A 215 -4.61 -1.17 2.74
C LEU A 215 -4.51 -0.09 1.69
N LEU A 216 -5.65 0.47 1.29
CA LEU A 216 -5.68 1.54 0.31
C LEU A 216 -6.20 2.86 0.89
N ILE A 217 -5.57 3.97 0.50
CA ILE A 217 -6.13 5.31 0.59
C ILE A 217 -6.72 5.63 -0.76
N GLU A 218 -8.00 5.98 -0.79
CA GLU A 218 -8.69 6.43 -1.99
C GLU A 218 -9.76 7.46 -1.68
N HIS A 219 -10.08 8.25 -2.68
CA HIS A 219 -11.20 9.19 -2.68
C HIS A 219 -12.27 8.82 -3.73
N ASP A 220 -11.95 7.88 -4.64
CA ASP A 220 -12.94 7.26 -5.53
C ASP A 220 -13.78 6.24 -4.75
N MET A 221 -15.01 6.68 -4.40
CA MET A 221 -15.90 5.85 -3.61
C MET A 221 -16.37 4.58 -4.36
N ASN A 222 -16.39 4.58 -5.70
CA ASN A 222 -16.77 3.39 -6.46
C ASN A 222 -15.71 2.28 -6.28
N LEU A 223 -14.43 2.65 -6.32
CA LEU A 223 -13.33 1.72 -6.06
C LEU A 223 -13.41 1.20 -4.62
N VAL A 224 -13.47 2.11 -3.64
CA VAL A 224 -13.51 1.74 -2.22
C VAL A 224 -14.68 0.81 -1.90
N MET A 225 -15.89 1.18 -2.31
CA MET A 225 -17.10 0.38 -2.05
C MET A 225 -17.12 -0.93 -2.84
N GLY A 226 -16.40 -1.00 -3.97
CA GLY A 226 -16.39 -2.17 -4.84
C GLY A 226 -15.45 -3.28 -4.37
N ILE A 227 -14.33 -2.97 -3.72
CA ILE A 227 -13.32 -3.98 -3.37
C ILE A 227 -12.94 -4.04 -1.90
N CYS A 228 -13.18 -2.99 -1.11
CA CYS A 228 -12.87 -3.03 0.32
C CYS A 228 -13.86 -3.90 1.07
N GLU A 229 -13.34 -4.67 1.99
CA GLU A 229 -14.14 -5.47 2.90
C GLU A 229 -14.42 -4.70 4.19
N GLY A 230 -13.47 -3.89 4.66
CA GLY A 230 -13.58 -3.00 5.80
C GLY A 230 -13.06 -1.61 5.49
N ILE A 231 -13.73 -0.60 6.03
CA ILE A 231 -13.38 0.80 5.81
C ILE A 231 -13.24 1.50 7.15
N CYS A 232 -12.13 2.24 7.29
CA CYS A 232 -11.90 3.17 8.40
C CYS A 232 -12.01 4.61 7.86
N VAL A 233 -12.84 5.44 8.47
CA VAL A 233 -13.04 6.83 8.07
C VAL A 233 -12.33 7.76 9.03
N LEU A 234 -11.42 8.56 8.49
CA LEU A 234 -10.65 9.53 9.25
C LEU A 234 -11.16 10.96 8.97
N ASN A 235 -11.27 11.77 10.00
CA ASN A 235 -11.58 13.19 9.87
C ASN A 235 -10.80 13.98 10.93
N PHE A 236 -10.07 15.04 10.53
CA PHE A 236 -9.22 15.85 11.41
C PHE A 236 -8.34 15.03 12.38
N GLY A 237 -7.71 13.97 11.87
CA GLY A 237 -6.81 13.11 12.64
C GLY A 237 -7.47 12.06 13.53
N GLN A 238 -8.81 12.02 13.59
CA GLN A 238 -9.58 11.09 14.43
C GLN A 238 -10.40 10.13 13.58
N VAL A 239 -10.58 8.92 14.06
CA VAL A 239 -11.48 7.93 13.45
C VAL A 239 -12.91 8.25 13.81
N ILE A 240 -13.74 8.57 12.82
CA ILE A 240 -15.16 8.87 13.01
C ILE A 240 -16.10 7.69 12.74
N ALA A 241 -15.66 6.72 11.94
CA ALA A 241 -16.43 5.50 11.67
C ALA A 241 -15.52 4.35 11.24
N LYS A 242 -15.96 3.11 11.52
CA LYS A 242 -15.41 1.86 10.99
C LYS A 242 -16.58 0.95 10.65
N GLY A 243 -16.48 0.21 9.55
CA GLY A 243 -17.52 -0.72 9.17
C GLY A 243 -17.34 -1.29 7.78
N THR A 244 -18.34 -2.05 7.34
CA THR A 244 -18.46 -2.52 5.97
C THR A 244 -18.77 -1.35 5.02
N PRO A 245 -18.58 -1.50 3.70
CA PRO A 245 -18.96 -0.47 2.74
C PRO A 245 -20.40 0.02 2.90
N GLN A 246 -21.37 -0.88 3.14
CA GLN A 246 -22.78 -0.53 3.32
C GLN A 246 -23.02 0.29 4.59
N GLU A 247 -22.36 -0.05 5.69
CA GLU A 247 -22.47 0.71 6.95
C GLU A 247 -21.88 2.12 6.81
N ILE A 248 -20.73 2.23 6.15
CA ILE A 248 -20.05 3.52 5.93
C ILE A 248 -20.86 4.42 5.00
N GLN A 249 -21.42 3.88 3.92
CA GLN A 249 -22.24 4.64 2.96
C GLN A 249 -23.48 5.27 3.62
N ASN A 250 -24.06 4.60 4.62
CA ASN A 250 -25.26 5.04 5.31
C ASN A 250 -24.99 5.79 6.63
N ASN A 251 -23.73 5.98 7.01
CA ASN A 251 -23.36 6.59 8.29
C ASN A 251 -23.54 8.12 8.23
N PRO A 252 -24.40 8.72 9.08
CA PRO A 252 -24.66 10.16 9.07
C PRO A 252 -23.44 11.02 9.36
N GLU A 253 -22.51 10.56 10.21
CA GLU A 253 -21.28 11.28 10.55
C GLU A 253 -20.32 11.33 9.35
N VAL A 254 -20.22 10.21 8.60
CA VAL A 254 -19.45 10.14 7.37
C VAL A 254 -20.03 11.07 6.31
N ILE A 255 -21.35 10.99 6.07
CA ILE A 255 -22.04 11.87 5.12
C ILE A 255 -21.79 13.34 5.46
N LYS A 256 -21.93 13.71 6.74
CA LYS A 256 -21.69 15.07 7.23
C LYS A 256 -20.25 15.53 7.02
N ALA A 257 -19.26 14.64 7.26
CA ALA A 257 -17.85 14.96 7.07
C ALA A 257 -17.50 15.29 5.61
N TYR A 258 -18.14 14.60 4.65
CA TYR A 258 -17.94 14.87 3.22
C TYR A 258 -18.76 16.05 2.69
N LEU A 259 -19.99 16.26 3.19
CA LEU A 259 -20.86 17.38 2.78
C LEU A 259 -20.53 18.68 3.49
N GLY A 260 -20.04 18.62 4.75
CA GLY A 260 -19.71 19.79 5.56
C GLY A 260 -18.48 20.56 5.07
N THR A 261 -17.62 19.96 4.27
CA THR A 261 -16.46 20.64 3.65
C THR A 261 -16.83 21.50 2.43
N GLY A 262 -18.10 21.48 1.98
CA GLY A 262 -18.61 22.23 0.83
C GLY A 262 -19.36 23.54 1.15
N ARG A 263 -19.43 23.99 2.43
CA ARG A 263 -20.08 25.24 2.83
C ARG A 263 -19.23 26.04 3.80
N SER A 264 -18.28 26.76 3.25
CA SER A 264 -17.74 27.99 3.86
C SER A 264 -17.27 28.85 2.69
N GLU A 265 -18.24 29.52 2.05
CA GLU A 265 -18.10 30.84 1.46
C GLU A 265 -18.88 31.80 2.30
#